data_5ce4a22ada3f4d34ecf258bb6bb58871
#
_entry.id   5ce4a22ada3f4d34ecf258bb6bb58871
#
_cell.length_a   1.000
_cell.length_b   1.000
_cell.length_c   1.000
_cell.angle_alpha   90.00
_cell.angle_beta   90.00
_cell.angle_gamma   90.00
#
_symmetry.space_group_name_H-M   'P 1'
#
loop_
_entity.id
_entity.type
_entity.pdbx_description
1 polymer ?
#
loop_
_entity_poly.entity_id
_entity_poly.type
_entity_poly.pdbx_seq_one_letter_code
_entity_poly.pdbx_strand_id
1 'polypeptide(L)'
;MDIKLNENERIDDLEYKNLKIVQDKDGFCFGIDSVLLSDFAKEIRSKSIVLDLGTGNGVLGILLCGKTKLSKIYGVEIQEDMANIAQKSINLNKLNDRFEIINDNIKNLNSYFKNDSIDAIISNPPYKKDNSGLKNESQKKLIARHEITANLEDFISVSSKLLKSNCSLYMVHRPERLADLFYLLKKYKLEPKKLRLVQSFTNSKPKFFLIKATKNANSFLNIEQPLIIYNSDGSYTDEILKIYNKI
;
A
#
# COMPACT_ATOMS: atom_id res chain seq x y z
N MET A 1 8.52 -25.96 3.56
CA MET A 1 9.67 -25.48 4.34
C MET A 1 9.10 -24.80 5.56
N ASP A 2 9.51 -25.24 6.75
CA ASP A 2 9.11 -24.56 7.98
C ASP A 2 9.84 -23.22 8.05
N ILE A 3 9.09 -22.15 8.16
CA ILE A 3 9.64 -20.81 8.28
C ILE A 3 10.09 -20.61 9.71
N LYS A 4 11.38 -20.34 9.91
CA LYS A 4 11.92 -20.03 11.24
C LYS A 4 11.52 -18.60 11.62
N LEU A 5 10.63 -18.48 12.60
CA LEU A 5 10.26 -17.21 13.20
C LEU A 5 11.28 -16.80 14.27
N ASN A 6 11.50 -15.50 14.41
CA ASN A 6 12.19 -14.92 15.56
C ASN A 6 11.24 -14.86 16.78
N GLU A 7 11.75 -14.70 17.99
CA GLU A 7 10.95 -14.65 19.23
C GLU A 7 9.85 -13.58 19.21
N ASN A 8 10.13 -12.43 18.58
CA ASN A 8 9.20 -11.32 18.46
C ASN A 8 8.27 -11.41 17.23
N GLU A 9 8.34 -12.47 16.44
CA GLU A 9 7.49 -12.62 15.26
C GLU A 9 6.30 -13.54 15.55
N ARG A 10 5.21 -13.28 14.83
CA ARG A 10 4.01 -14.13 14.79
C ARG A 10 3.46 -14.22 13.38
N ILE A 11 2.65 -15.26 13.14
CA ILE A 11 1.90 -15.42 11.89
C ILE A 11 0.46 -15.03 12.15
N ASP A 12 -0.07 -14.11 11.36
CA ASP A 12 -1.48 -13.74 11.37
C ASP A 12 -2.15 -14.15 10.05
N ASP A 13 -3.45 -14.46 10.10
CA ASP A 13 -4.26 -14.73 8.91
C ASP A 13 -4.74 -13.40 8.30
N LEU A 14 -4.62 -13.26 6.98
CA LEU A 14 -5.13 -12.09 6.25
C LEU A 14 -6.65 -12.19 6.01
N GLU A 15 -7.28 -13.27 6.46
CA GLU A 15 -8.70 -13.56 6.26
C GLU A 15 -9.16 -13.48 4.79
N TYR A 16 -8.21 -13.72 3.89
CA TYR A 16 -8.43 -13.74 2.45
C TYR A 16 -7.70 -14.93 1.81
N LYS A 17 -8.46 -15.92 1.30
CA LYS A 17 -7.93 -17.09 0.56
C LYS A 17 -6.79 -17.82 1.28
N ASN A 18 -6.84 -17.95 2.61
CA ASN A 18 -5.82 -18.59 3.44
C ASN A 18 -4.42 -17.94 3.35
N LEU A 19 -4.33 -16.69 2.87
CA LEU A 19 -3.08 -15.94 2.86
C LEU A 19 -2.71 -15.54 4.29
N LYS A 20 -1.42 -15.62 4.58
CA LYS A 20 -0.85 -15.36 5.90
C LYS A 20 0.21 -14.28 5.84
N ILE A 21 0.47 -13.64 6.96
CA ILE A 21 1.47 -12.59 7.08
C ILE A 21 2.32 -12.83 8.33
N VAL A 22 3.63 -12.63 8.21
CA VAL A 22 4.51 -12.55 9.37
C VAL A 22 4.52 -11.12 9.87
N GLN A 23 4.38 -10.93 11.18
CA GLN A 23 4.40 -9.61 11.82
C GLN A 23 5.31 -9.62 13.04
N ASP A 24 5.93 -8.47 13.31
CA ASP A 24 6.59 -8.19 14.57
C ASP A 24 5.52 -7.87 15.64
N LYS A 25 5.59 -8.54 16.80
CA LYS A 25 4.64 -8.35 17.92
C LYS A 25 4.69 -6.94 18.49
N ASP A 26 5.86 -6.33 18.50
CA ASP A 26 6.13 -5.00 19.03
C ASP A 26 6.15 -3.91 17.94
N GLY A 27 6.06 -4.33 16.67
CA GLY A 27 6.13 -3.49 15.49
C GLY A 27 4.79 -2.95 15.01
N PHE A 28 4.81 -2.40 13.81
CA PHE A 28 3.60 -1.93 13.13
C PHE A 28 2.83 -3.13 12.56
N CYS A 29 1.62 -3.36 13.07
CA CYS A 29 0.69 -4.32 12.47
C CYS A 29 -0.03 -3.69 11.29
N PHE A 30 -0.29 -4.50 10.23
CA PHE A 30 -1.07 -4.03 9.10
C PHE A 30 -2.49 -3.62 9.52
N GLY A 31 -3.03 -2.62 8.85
CA GLY A 31 -4.39 -2.15 9.07
C GLY A 31 -5.32 -2.51 7.92
N ILE A 32 -6.60 -2.23 8.11
CA ILE A 32 -7.65 -2.40 7.08
C ILE A 32 -7.35 -1.56 5.82
N ASP A 33 -6.58 -0.46 5.93
CA ASP A 33 -6.16 0.40 4.84
C ASP A 33 -5.45 -0.38 3.72
N SER A 34 -4.53 -1.28 4.07
CA SER A 34 -3.84 -2.15 3.10
C SER A 34 -4.81 -3.12 2.40
N VAL A 35 -5.78 -3.67 3.14
CA VAL A 35 -6.81 -4.56 2.58
C VAL A 35 -7.68 -3.81 1.57
N LEU A 36 -8.12 -2.59 1.94
CA LEU A 36 -8.97 -1.76 1.08
C LEU A 36 -8.21 -1.24 -0.14
N LEU A 37 -6.93 -0.85 0.02
CA LEU A 37 -6.10 -0.44 -1.11
C LEU A 37 -5.86 -1.60 -2.07
N SER A 38 -5.62 -2.82 -1.59
CA SER A 38 -5.46 -4.00 -2.45
C SER A 38 -6.72 -4.29 -3.28
N ASP A 39 -7.91 -4.04 -2.72
CA ASP A 39 -9.17 -4.20 -3.44
C ASP A 39 -9.39 -3.06 -4.45
N PHE A 40 -9.10 -1.84 -4.06
CA PHE A 40 -9.18 -0.66 -4.93
C PHE A 40 -8.23 -0.78 -6.14
N ALA A 41 -7.08 -1.44 -5.97
CA ALA A 41 -6.08 -1.68 -7.01
C ALA A 41 -6.31 -2.99 -7.81
N LYS A 42 -7.34 -3.80 -7.52
CA LYS A 42 -7.60 -5.08 -8.20
C LYS A 42 -7.89 -4.97 -9.70
N GLU A 43 -8.23 -3.76 -10.16
CA GLU A 43 -8.45 -3.46 -11.58
C GLU A 43 -7.14 -3.40 -12.41
N ILE A 44 -5.97 -3.51 -11.78
CA ILE A 44 -4.68 -3.57 -12.48
C ILE A 44 -4.70 -4.74 -13.46
N ARG A 45 -4.29 -4.49 -14.70
CA ARG A 45 -4.34 -5.47 -15.78
C ARG A 45 -3.56 -6.73 -15.44
N SER A 46 -4.09 -7.87 -15.86
CA SER A 46 -3.37 -9.14 -15.79
C SER A 46 -2.00 -9.05 -16.48
N LYS A 47 -1.02 -9.79 -15.97
CA LYS A 47 0.37 -9.82 -16.44
C LYS A 47 1.16 -8.50 -16.29
N SER A 48 0.64 -7.52 -15.57
CA SER A 48 1.36 -6.28 -15.25
C SER A 48 2.55 -6.54 -14.31
N ILE A 49 3.57 -5.67 -14.43
CA ILE A 49 4.67 -5.52 -13.47
C ILE A 49 4.30 -4.37 -12.54
N VAL A 50 4.30 -4.63 -11.23
CA VAL A 50 3.86 -3.68 -10.19
C VAL A 50 4.99 -3.40 -9.22
N LEU A 51 5.12 -2.14 -8.78
CA LEU A 51 5.94 -1.76 -7.62
C LEU A 51 5.05 -1.47 -6.42
N ASP A 52 5.42 -2.00 -5.25
CA ASP A 52 4.86 -1.66 -3.94
C ASP A 52 5.88 -0.82 -3.18
N LEU A 53 5.68 0.50 -3.15
CA LEU A 53 6.63 1.45 -2.56
C LEU A 53 6.38 1.59 -1.06
N GLY A 54 7.38 1.24 -0.25
CA GLY A 54 7.27 1.15 1.21
C GLY A 54 6.44 -0.07 1.61
N THR A 55 6.82 -1.25 1.11
CA THR A 55 6.02 -2.49 1.22
C THR A 55 5.85 -2.98 2.66
N GLY A 56 6.71 -2.53 3.59
CA GLY A 56 6.68 -2.98 4.98
C GLY A 56 6.84 -4.50 5.09
N ASN A 57 5.89 -5.17 5.76
CA ASN A 57 5.85 -6.63 5.88
C ASN A 57 5.33 -7.37 4.63
N GLY A 58 5.07 -6.65 3.53
CA GLY A 58 4.63 -7.22 2.25
C GLY A 58 3.11 -7.45 2.13
N VAL A 59 2.30 -7.01 3.09
CA VAL A 59 0.86 -7.32 3.15
C VAL A 59 0.11 -6.90 1.88
N LEU A 60 0.38 -5.68 1.38
CA LEU A 60 -0.31 -5.14 0.22
C LEU A 60 -0.02 -5.95 -1.05
N GLY A 61 1.26 -6.27 -1.28
CA GLY A 61 1.69 -7.12 -2.40
C GLY A 61 1.14 -8.55 -2.32
N ILE A 62 1.10 -9.17 -1.14
CA ILE A 62 0.54 -10.50 -0.92
C ILE A 62 -0.96 -10.53 -1.24
N LEU A 63 -1.73 -9.57 -0.70
CA LEU A 63 -3.16 -9.46 -0.98
C LEU A 63 -3.42 -9.23 -2.47
N LEU A 64 -2.62 -8.40 -3.12
CA LEU A 64 -2.76 -8.13 -4.55
C LEU A 64 -2.43 -9.38 -5.39
N CYS A 65 -1.44 -10.18 -5.00
CA CYS A 65 -1.20 -11.51 -5.60
C CYS A 65 -2.42 -12.43 -5.50
N GLY A 66 -3.13 -12.40 -4.37
CA GLY A 66 -4.35 -13.19 -4.17
C GLY A 66 -5.55 -12.70 -4.98
N LYS A 67 -5.64 -11.39 -5.21
CA LYS A 67 -6.77 -10.75 -5.91
C LYS A 67 -6.60 -10.68 -7.43
N THR A 68 -5.37 -10.78 -7.94
CA THR A 68 -5.02 -10.49 -9.34
C THR A 68 -4.14 -11.56 -9.97
N LYS A 69 -3.97 -11.49 -11.31
CA LYS A 69 -3.07 -12.33 -12.10
C LYS A 69 -1.89 -11.50 -12.64
N LEU A 70 -1.20 -10.77 -11.74
CA LEU A 70 -0.01 -9.99 -12.10
C LEU A 70 1.16 -10.90 -12.48
N SER A 71 2.03 -10.40 -13.35
CA SER A 71 3.26 -11.10 -13.73
C SER A 71 4.26 -11.07 -12.59
N LYS A 72 4.54 -9.89 -12.06
CA LYS A 72 5.52 -9.69 -10.99
C LYS A 72 5.15 -8.49 -10.13
N ILE A 73 5.39 -8.59 -8.83
CA ILE A 73 5.38 -7.48 -7.89
C ILE A 73 6.80 -7.34 -7.32
N TYR A 74 7.29 -6.12 -7.25
CA TYR A 74 8.51 -5.77 -6.53
C TYR A 74 8.13 -4.90 -5.34
N GLY A 75 8.36 -5.39 -4.12
CA GLY A 75 8.18 -4.64 -2.88
C GLY A 75 9.47 -3.94 -2.49
N VAL A 76 9.42 -2.64 -2.32
CA VAL A 76 10.60 -1.84 -1.96
C VAL A 76 10.49 -1.43 -0.50
N GLU A 77 11.48 -1.81 0.29
CA GLU A 77 11.52 -1.50 1.72
C GLU A 77 12.95 -1.12 2.14
N ILE A 78 13.07 0.02 2.81
CA ILE A 78 14.38 0.54 3.22
C ILE A 78 14.89 -0.11 4.51
N GLN A 79 13.98 -0.57 5.36
CA GLN A 79 14.32 -1.21 6.63
C GLN A 79 14.61 -2.70 6.39
N GLU A 80 15.83 -3.12 6.63
CA GLU A 80 16.27 -4.52 6.44
C GLU A 80 15.42 -5.51 7.25
N ASP A 81 15.10 -5.18 8.51
CA ASP A 81 14.28 -6.04 9.37
C ASP A 81 12.89 -6.27 8.76
N MET A 82 12.25 -5.21 8.25
CA MET A 82 10.95 -5.29 7.61
C MET A 82 11.01 -6.02 6.26
N ALA A 83 12.07 -5.80 5.47
CA ALA A 83 12.30 -6.52 4.23
C ALA A 83 12.45 -8.04 4.46
N ASN A 84 13.16 -8.44 5.55
CA ASN A 84 13.29 -9.83 5.96
C ASN A 84 11.94 -10.43 6.40
N ILE A 85 11.11 -9.69 7.14
CA ILE A 85 9.75 -10.11 7.51
C ILE A 85 8.87 -10.28 6.26
N ALA A 86 8.96 -9.35 5.31
CA ALA A 86 8.24 -9.44 4.03
C ALA A 86 8.67 -10.69 3.25
N GLN A 87 9.97 -10.99 3.18
CA GLN A 87 10.48 -12.18 2.51
C GLN A 87 9.98 -13.48 3.18
N LYS A 88 9.90 -13.53 4.51
CA LYS A 88 9.29 -14.66 5.24
C LYS A 88 7.80 -14.81 4.87
N SER A 89 7.06 -13.69 4.80
CA SER A 89 5.65 -13.69 4.40
C SER A 89 5.44 -14.20 2.98
N ILE A 90 6.30 -13.82 2.04
CA ILE A 90 6.29 -14.30 0.65
C ILE A 90 6.54 -15.81 0.60
N ASN A 91 7.54 -16.31 1.33
CA ASN A 91 7.88 -17.72 1.39
C ASN A 91 6.72 -18.54 1.98
N LEU A 92 6.07 -18.03 3.05
CA LEU A 92 4.94 -18.65 3.71
C LEU A 92 3.75 -18.89 2.75
N ASN A 93 3.52 -17.95 1.84
CA ASN A 93 2.46 -18.00 0.85
C ASN A 93 2.91 -18.61 -0.50
N LYS A 94 4.16 -19.09 -0.63
CA LYS A 94 4.73 -19.63 -1.87
C LYS A 94 4.63 -18.68 -3.06
N LEU A 95 4.90 -17.40 -2.84
CA LEU A 95 4.76 -16.34 -3.85
C LEU A 95 6.09 -15.89 -4.47
N ASN A 96 7.19 -16.61 -4.25
CA ASN A 96 8.55 -16.21 -4.68
C ASN A 96 8.66 -15.95 -6.19
N ASP A 97 7.92 -16.67 -7.02
CA ASP A 97 7.93 -16.47 -8.47
C ASP A 97 7.25 -15.16 -8.87
N ARG A 98 6.33 -14.64 -8.03
CA ARG A 98 5.47 -13.51 -8.34
C ARG A 98 5.76 -12.25 -7.53
N PHE A 99 6.38 -12.38 -6.36
CA PHE A 99 6.68 -11.27 -5.48
C PHE A 99 8.13 -11.33 -5.00
N GLU A 100 8.87 -10.23 -5.17
CA GLU A 100 10.29 -10.08 -4.84
C GLU A 100 10.49 -8.83 -4.03
N ILE A 101 11.39 -8.88 -3.03
CA ILE A 101 11.72 -7.73 -2.18
C ILE A 101 13.04 -7.10 -2.64
N ILE A 102 13.02 -5.78 -2.76
CA ILE A 102 14.19 -4.93 -2.96
C ILE A 102 14.42 -4.15 -1.66
N ASN A 103 15.47 -4.51 -0.93
CA ASN A 103 15.84 -3.77 0.28
C ASN A 103 16.72 -2.58 -0.11
N ASP A 104 16.09 -1.46 -0.43
CA ASP A 104 16.76 -0.21 -0.80
C ASP A 104 15.82 0.99 -0.61
N ASN A 105 16.39 2.19 -0.74
CA ASN A 105 15.62 3.44 -0.77
C ASN A 105 14.87 3.58 -2.11
N ILE A 106 13.60 3.99 -2.06
CA ILE A 106 12.80 4.25 -3.27
C ILE A 106 13.47 5.23 -4.23
N LYS A 107 14.32 6.13 -3.75
CA LYS A 107 15.09 7.09 -4.55
C LYS A 107 16.14 6.44 -5.45
N ASN A 108 16.56 5.21 -5.14
CA ASN A 108 17.58 4.45 -5.88
C ASN A 108 16.98 3.55 -6.96
N LEU A 109 15.66 3.54 -7.15
CA LEU A 109 14.98 2.61 -8.04
C LEU A 109 15.36 2.74 -9.52
N ASN A 110 15.98 3.85 -9.93
CA ASN A 110 16.55 3.99 -11.28
C ASN A 110 17.71 3.02 -11.55
N SER A 111 18.35 2.45 -10.53
CA SER A 111 19.38 1.40 -10.68
C SER A 111 18.78 0.02 -10.98
N TYR A 112 17.51 -0.19 -10.65
CA TYR A 112 16.77 -1.45 -10.86
C TYR A 112 15.84 -1.40 -12.08
N PHE A 113 15.25 -0.23 -12.34
CA PHE A 113 14.22 -0.06 -13.38
C PHE A 113 14.51 1.13 -14.27
N LYS A 114 14.23 0.95 -15.57
CA LYS A 114 14.27 2.06 -16.53
C LYS A 114 13.06 2.97 -16.32
N ASN A 115 13.19 4.24 -16.68
CA ASN A 115 12.03 5.12 -16.77
C ASN A 115 10.96 4.53 -17.70
N ASP A 116 9.70 4.81 -17.42
CA ASP A 116 8.56 4.34 -18.24
C ASP A 116 8.52 2.81 -18.44
N SER A 117 8.89 2.03 -17.40
CA SER A 117 8.94 0.56 -17.52
C SER A 117 7.90 -0.17 -16.67
N ILE A 118 7.24 0.51 -15.73
CA ILE A 118 6.32 -0.08 -14.74
C ILE A 118 4.86 0.14 -15.16
N ASP A 119 4.04 -0.91 -15.02
CA ASP A 119 2.63 -0.92 -15.43
C ASP A 119 1.70 -0.37 -14.35
N ALA A 120 2.04 -0.52 -13.07
CA ALA A 120 1.31 0.10 -11.97
C ALA A 120 2.21 0.25 -10.74
N ILE A 121 1.89 1.23 -9.91
CA ILE A 121 2.52 1.44 -8.60
C ILE A 121 1.43 1.46 -7.54
N ILE A 122 1.69 0.80 -6.42
CA ILE A 122 0.86 0.84 -5.22
C ILE A 122 1.67 1.38 -4.06
N SER A 123 1.05 2.09 -3.14
CA SER A 123 1.75 2.54 -1.92
C SER A 123 0.78 2.85 -0.78
N ASN A 124 1.15 2.39 0.39
CA ASN A 124 0.59 2.80 1.67
C ASN A 124 1.70 3.50 2.48
N PRO A 125 2.04 4.75 2.12
CA PRO A 125 3.19 5.43 2.73
C PRO A 125 2.92 5.80 4.19
N PRO A 126 3.95 6.02 5.01
CA PRO A 126 3.76 6.48 6.40
C PRO A 126 3.02 7.81 6.45
N TYR A 127 2.01 7.92 7.35
CA TYR A 127 1.04 9.04 7.32
C TYR A 127 1.45 10.30 8.06
N LYS A 128 2.48 10.27 8.94
CA LYS A 128 2.71 11.35 9.92
C LYS A 128 3.84 12.27 9.53
N LYS A 129 3.54 13.57 9.54
CA LYS A 129 4.53 14.67 9.63
C LYS A 129 4.82 15.09 11.09
N ASP A 130 3.95 14.77 12.05
CA ASP A 130 4.02 15.28 13.41
C ASP A 130 4.11 14.20 14.48
N ASN A 131 4.97 14.46 15.47
CA ASN A 131 5.20 13.66 16.68
C ASN A 131 3.98 13.55 17.64
N SER A 132 2.80 14.01 17.24
CA SER A 132 1.60 14.03 18.07
C SER A 132 0.89 12.66 18.04
N GLY A 133 0.85 11.99 19.19
CA GLY A 133 0.00 10.82 19.43
C GLY A 133 0.68 9.45 19.37
N LEU A 134 2.02 9.38 19.44
CA LEU A 134 2.74 8.11 19.58
C LEU A 134 2.91 7.77 21.07
N LYS A 135 2.43 6.58 21.45
CA LYS A 135 2.48 6.12 22.85
C LYS A 135 3.83 5.52 23.25
N ASN A 136 4.67 5.05 22.31
CA ASN A 136 5.93 4.37 22.58
C ASN A 136 7.12 5.00 21.83
N GLU A 137 8.28 5.07 22.49
CA GLU A 137 9.54 5.58 21.88
C GLU A 137 10.02 4.79 20.66
N SER A 138 9.75 3.48 20.61
CA SER A 138 10.07 2.63 19.47
C SER A 138 9.29 3.01 18.21
N GLN A 139 8.00 3.33 18.35
CA GLN A 139 7.17 3.82 17.24
C GLN A 139 7.60 5.21 16.76
N LYS A 140 8.04 6.09 17.67
CA LYS A 140 8.60 7.40 17.30
C LYS A 140 9.87 7.28 16.47
N LYS A 141 10.78 6.39 16.87
CA LYS A 141 12.02 6.12 16.15
C LYS A 141 11.80 5.48 14.78
N LEU A 142 10.84 4.56 14.65
CA LEU A 142 10.47 3.94 13.37
C LEU A 142 9.92 4.97 12.38
N ILE A 143 8.98 5.81 12.81
CA ILE A 143 8.38 6.83 11.94
C ILE A 143 9.38 7.91 11.57
N ALA A 144 10.21 8.37 12.52
CA ALA A 144 11.26 9.34 12.24
C ALA A 144 12.28 8.82 11.21
N ARG A 145 12.63 7.53 11.26
CA ARG A 145 13.50 6.90 10.24
C ARG A 145 12.86 6.90 8.84
N HIS A 146 11.56 6.64 8.74
CA HIS A 146 10.85 6.66 7.45
C HIS A 146 10.76 8.07 6.85
N GLU A 147 10.47 9.10 7.65
CA GLU A 147 10.35 10.49 7.16
C GLU A 147 11.70 11.14 6.78
N ILE A 148 12.79 10.73 7.42
CA ILE A 148 14.16 11.19 7.08
C ILE A 148 14.58 10.62 5.72
N THR A 149 14.06 9.45 5.32
CA THR A 149 14.53 8.72 4.16
C THR A 149 13.71 9.00 2.89
N ALA A 150 12.39 9.16 2.98
CA ALA A 150 11.54 9.51 1.84
C ALA A 150 10.24 10.19 2.29
N ASN A 151 9.94 11.35 1.73
CA ASN A 151 8.71 12.11 1.97
C ASN A 151 7.65 11.82 0.88
N LEU A 152 6.42 12.36 1.04
CA LEU A 152 5.34 12.15 0.08
C LEU A 152 5.71 12.56 -1.36
N GLU A 153 6.47 13.66 -1.51
CA GLU A 153 6.94 14.12 -2.83
C GLU A 153 7.89 13.12 -3.49
N ASP A 154 8.76 12.46 -2.72
CA ASP A 154 9.65 11.42 -3.22
C ASP A 154 8.85 10.24 -3.80
N PHE A 155 7.81 9.76 -3.10
CA PHE A 155 6.91 8.70 -3.59
C PHE A 155 6.24 9.09 -4.92
N ILE A 156 5.71 10.31 -5.01
CA ILE A 156 5.05 10.79 -6.22
C ILE A 156 6.03 10.98 -7.38
N SER A 157 7.19 11.59 -7.11
CA SER A 157 8.23 11.82 -8.11
C SER A 157 8.77 10.53 -8.71
N VAL A 158 9.11 9.55 -7.86
CA VAL A 158 9.58 8.23 -8.29
C VAL A 158 8.49 7.52 -9.09
N SER A 159 7.24 7.56 -8.62
CA SER A 159 6.11 6.97 -9.34
C SER A 159 5.96 7.57 -10.74
N SER A 160 6.04 8.89 -10.86
CA SER A 160 5.95 9.55 -12.16
C SER A 160 7.07 9.15 -13.11
N LYS A 161 8.29 8.98 -12.62
CA LYS A 161 9.44 8.56 -13.45
C LYS A 161 9.30 7.15 -13.98
N LEU A 162 8.90 6.21 -13.12
CA LEU A 162 8.93 4.78 -13.44
C LEU A 162 7.67 4.28 -14.16
N LEU A 163 6.50 4.89 -13.92
CA LEU A 163 5.25 4.52 -14.59
C LEU A 163 5.32 4.78 -16.09
N LYS A 164 4.84 3.84 -16.89
CA LYS A 164 4.52 4.04 -18.30
C LYS A 164 3.42 5.08 -18.46
N SER A 165 3.36 5.78 -19.59
CA SER A 165 2.22 6.66 -19.94
C SER A 165 0.91 5.87 -19.89
N ASN A 166 -0.15 6.50 -19.38
CA ASN A 166 -1.47 5.90 -19.14
C ASN A 166 -1.49 4.77 -18.11
N CYS A 167 -0.41 4.57 -17.37
CA CYS A 167 -0.35 3.68 -16.21
C CYS A 167 -0.55 4.45 -14.91
N SER A 168 -0.91 3.74 -13.82
CA SER A 168 -1.48 4.40 -12.65
C SER A 168 -0.74 4.08 -11.36
N LEU A 169 -0.70 5.10 -10.49
CA LEU A 169 -0.42 5.00 -9.07
C LEU A 169 -1.72 4.79 -8.31
N TYR A 170 -1.73 3.85 -7.37
CA TYR A 170 -2.79 3.63 -6.39
C TYR A 170 -2.23 3.88 -5.00
N MET A 171 -2.90 4.72 -4.22
CA MET A 171 -2.40 5.12 -2.91
C MET A 171 -3.53 5.25 -1.91
N VAL A 172 -3.26 4.93 -0.64
CA VAL A 172 -4.10 5.30 0.51
C VAL A 172 -3.40 6.39 1.30
N HIS A 173 -4.14 7.35 1.80
CA HIS A 173 -3.59 8.40 2.65
C HIS A 173 -4.64 9.03 3.58
N ARG A 174 -4.17 9.86 4.53
CA ARG A 174 -5.03 10.60 5.46
C ARG A 174 -5.67 11.82 4.79
N PRO A 175 -6.95 12.17 5.13
CA PRO A 175 -7.67 13.30 4.53
C PRO A 175 -6.94 14.64 4.65
N GLU A 176 -6.20 14.85 5.73
CA GLU A 176 -5.44 16.09 5.98
C GLU A 176 -4.36 16.36 4.94
N ARG A 177 -3.94 15.30 4.21
CA ARG A 177 -2.91 15.40 3.17
C ARG A 177 -3.48 15.45 1.75
N LEU A 178 -4.81 15.51 1.60
CA LEU A 178 -5.46 15.44 0.30
C LEU A 178 -5.05 16.61 -0.61
N ALA A 179 -5.05 17.83 -0.09
CA ALA A 179 -4.66 19.02 -0.85
C ALA A 179 -3.19 18.97 -1.30
N ASP A 180 -2.27 18.61 -0.38
CA ASP A 180 -0.85 18.44 -0.69
C ASP A 180 -0.65 17.37 -1.77
N LEU A 181 -1.35 16.23 -1.63
CA LEU A 181 -1.23 15.12 -2.58
C LEU A 181 -1.72 15.54 -3.97
N PHE A 182 -2.86 16.22 -4.09
CA PHE A 182 -3.36 16.71 -5.38
C PHE A 182 -2.36 17.67 -6.04
N TYR A 183 -1.80 18.60 -5.28
CA TYR A 183 -0.77 19.50 -5.78
C TYR A 183 0.43 18.73 -6.34
N LEU A 184 0.97 17.76 -5.58
CA LEU A 184 2.12 16.95 -6.00
C LEU A 184 1.79 16.08 -7.22
N LEU A 185 0.62 15.44 -7.24
CA LEU A 185 0.19 14.65 -8.39
C LEU A 185 0.17 15.48 -9.67
N LYS A 186 -0.44 16.68 -9.64
CA LYS A 186 -0.47 17.59 -10.80
C LYS A 186 0.92 18.07 -11.18
N LYS A 187 1.76 18.44 -10.21
CA LYS A 187 3.17 18.85 -10.42
C LYS A 187 3.96 17.78 -11.19
N TYR A 188 3.74 16.50 -10.88
CA TYR A 188 4.45 15.36 -11.48
C TYR A 188 3.68 14.67 -12.61
N LYS A 189 2.68 15.33 -13.23
CA LYS A 189 1.90 14.81 -14.38
C LYS A 189 1.20 13.47 -14.11
N LEU A 190 0.83 13.23 -12.88
CA LEU A 190 -0.05 12.14 -12.46
C LEU A 190 -1.46 12.72 -12.27
N GLU A 191 -2.35 12.47 -13.23
CA GLU A 191 -3.72 13.01 -13.18
C GLU A 191 -4.60 12.19 -12.23
N PRO A 192 -5.19 12.79 -11.16
CA PRO A 192 -6.16 12.11 -10.31
C PRO A 192 -7.37 11.64 -11.13
N LYS A 193 -7.66 10.34 -11.09
CA LYS A 193 -8.74 9.73 -11.90
C LYS A 193 -9.88 9.18 -11.07
N LYS A 194 -9.58 8.70 -9.85
CA LYS A 194 -10.55 8.10 -8.97
C LYS A 194 -10.20 8.45 -7.53
N LEU A 195 -11.18 8.90 -6.77
CA LEU A 195 -11.06 9.18 -5.34
C LEU A 195 -12.20 8.47 -4.60
N ARG A 196 -11.87 7.79 -3.51
CA ARG A 196 -12.87 7.20 -2.64
C ARG A 196 -12.53 7.50 -1.18
N LEU A 197 -13.45 8.15 -0.46
CA LEU A 197 -13.32 8.37 0.97
C LEU A 197 -13.67 7.09 1.74
N VAL A 198 -13.01 6.84 2.86
CA VAL A 198 -13.28 5.70 3.73
C VAL A 198 -13.65 6.20 5.12
N GLN A 199 -14.81 5.77 5.61
CA GLN A 199 -15.41 6.15 6.89
C GLN A 199 -15.62 4.93 7.76
N SER A 200 -15.45 5.08 9.09
CA SER A 200 -15.79 3.98 10.01
C SER A 200 -17.29 3.70 10.02
N PHE A 201 -18.12 4.75 10.09
CA PHE A 201 -19.57 4.70 10.08
C PHE A 201 -20.13 5.76 9.13
N THR A 202 -21.35 5.62 8.67
CA THR A 202 -22.01 6.51 7.70
C THR A 202 -21.91 8.00 8.09
N ASN A 203 -22.03 8.33 9.37
CA ASN A 203 -22.02 9.70 9.87
C ASN A 203 -20.64 10.12 10.46
N SER A 204 -19.59 9.31 10.26
CA SER A 204 -18.26 9.65 10.77
C SER A 204 -17.44 10.44 9.74
N LYS A 205 -16.46 11.21 10.23
CA LYS A 205 -15.48 11.85 9.35
C LYS A 205 -14.67 10.80 8.61
N PRO A 206 -14.22 11.06 7.37
CA PRO A 206 -13.32 10.17 6.65
C PRO A 206 -12.05 9.89 7.46
N LYS A 207 -11.69 8.60 7.57
CA LYS A 207 -10.50 8.14 8.27
C LYS A 207 -9.27 8.14 7.37
N PHE A 208 -9.47 7.81 6.11
CA PHE A 208 -8.51 7.88 5.01
C PHE A 208 -9.23 7.96 3.67
N PHE A 209 -8.47 8.11 2.60
CA PHE A 209 -8.97 8.03 1.25
C PHE A 209 -8.09 7.10 0.39
N LEU A 210 -8.71 6.56 -0.64
CA LEU A 210 -8.08 5.80 -1.70
C LEU A 210 -8.06 6.66 -2.96
N ILE A 211 -6.91 6.71 -3.64
CA ILE A 211 -6.76 7.50 -4.85
C ILE A 211 -6.08 6.69 -5.95
N LYS A 212 -6.56 6.84 -7.18
CA LYS A 212 -5.89 6.42 -8.40
C LYS A 212 -5.49 7.66 -9.18
N ALA A 213 -4.22 7.75 -9.55
CA ALA A 213 -3.72 8.81 -10.42
C ALA A 213 -2.97 8.20 -11.61
N THR A 214 -3.23 8.71 -12.81
CA THR A 214 -2.73 8.13 -14.08
C THR A 214 -1.78 9.08 -14.76
N LYS A 215 -0.61 8.56 -15.16
CA LYS A 215 0.44 9.35 -15.82
C LYS A 215 -0.01 9.85 -17.18
N ASN A 216 0.19 11.14 -17.43
CA ASN A 216 -0.12 11.83 -18.69
C ASN A 216 -1.58 11.67 -19.15
N ALA A 217 -2.51 11.38 -18.27
CA ALA A 217 -3.93 11.28 -18.60
C ALA A 217 -4.59 12.66 -18.69
N ASN A 218 -5.70 12.74 -19.43
CA ASN A 218 -6.55 13.92 -19.48
C ASN A 218 -7.25 14.15 -18.13
N SER A 219 -7.60 15.39 -17.84
CA SER A 219 -8.37 15.77 -16.64
C SER A 219 -9.72 15.07 -16.63
N PHE A 220 -10.12 14.60 -15.53
CA PHE A 220 -11.44 14.07 -15.14
C PHE A 220 -11.28 13.22 -13.88
N LEU A 221 -11.79 13.71 -12.75
CA LEU A 221 -11.79 13.00 -11.48
C LEU A 221 -13.19 12.40 -11.23
N ASN A 222 -13.26 11.10 -11.04
CA ASN A 222 -14.43 10.41 -10.52
C ASN A 222 -14.34 10.30 -8.99
N ILE A 223 -15.30 10.86 -8.27
CA ILE A 223 -15.43 10.70 -6.81
C ILE A 223 -16.48 9.62 -6.57
N GLU A 224 -16.03 8.47 -6.05
CA GLU A 224 -16.90 7.35 -5.74
C GLU A 224 -17.67 7.58 -4.42
N GLN A 225 -18.78 6.86 -4.25
CA GLN A 225 -19.49 6.84 -2.97
C GLN A 225 -18.54 6.43 -1.85
N PRO A 226 -18.63 7.03 -0.65
CA PRO A 226 -17.79 6.67 0.48
C PRO A 226 -17.88 5.17 0.77
N LEU A 227 -16.77 4.55 1.12
CA LEU A 227 -16.72 3.19 1.64
C LEU A 227 -16.94 3.24 3.14
N ILE A 228 -18.00 2.59 3.61
CA ILE A 228 -18.35 2.51 5.03
C ILE A 228 -17.86 1.17 5.57
N ILE A 229 -17.08 1.20 6.67
CA ILE A 229 -16.49 -0.01 7.22
C ILE A 229 -17.50 -0.80 8.06
N TYR A 230 -18.22 -0.12 8.94
CA TYR A 230 -19.11 -0.75 9.93
C TYR A 230 -20.56 -0.32 9.78
N ASN A 231 -21.45 -1.26 9.99
CA ASN A 231 -22.86 -1.02 10.26
C ASN A 231 -23.04 -0.35 11.64
N SER A 232 -24.24 0.14 11.94
CA SER A 232 -24.55 0.79 13.22
C SER A 232 -24.37 -0.12 14.44
N ASP A 233 -24.44 -1.44 14.27
CA ASP A 233 -24.23 -2.45 15.31
C ASP A 233 -22.74 -2.83 15.50
N GLY A 234 -21.82 -2.25 14.71
CA GLY A 234 -20.40 -2.53 14.75
C GLY A 234 -19.94 -3.73 13.92
N SER A 235 -20.84 -4.42 13.25
CA SER A 235 -20.49 -5.47 12.27
C SER A 235 -19.92 -4.85 10.98
N TYR A 236 -19.16 -5.61 10.19
CA TYR A 236 -18.72 -5.18 8.87
C TYR A 236 -19.90 -5.04 7.91
N THR A 237 -19.85 -4.00 7.05
CA THR A 237 -20.80 -3.87 5.93
C THR A 237 -20.60 -4.99 4.91
N ASP A 238 -21.63 -5.28 4.11
CA ASP A 238 -21.57 -6.27 3.03
C ASP A 238 -20.43 -5.97 2.04
N GLU A 239 -20.13 -4.69 1.80
CA GLU A 239 -19.03 -4.31 0.94
C GLU A 239 -17.69 -4.75 1.52
N ILE A 240 -17.47 -4.56 2.81
CA ILE A 240 -16.25 -5.04 3.50
C ILE A 240 -16.19 -6.56 3.48
N LEU A 241 -17.29 -7.26 3.74
CA LEU A 241 -17.33 -8.73 3.68
C LEU A 241 -16.98 -9.25 2.27
N LYS A 242 -17.44 -8.59 1.19
CA LYS A 242 -17.04 -8.89 -0.20
C LYS A 242 -15.55 -8.66 -0.43
N ILE A 243 -14.98 -7.58 0.10
CA ILE A 243 -13.54 -7.29 -0.02
C ILE A 243 -12.70 -8.40 0.62
N TYR A 244 -13.16 -8.96 1.75
CA TYR A 244 -12.55 -10.12 2.42
C TYR A 244 -12.96 -11.47 1.82
N ASN A 245 -13.81 -11.50 0.78
CA ASN A 245 -14.32 -12.72 0.16
C ASN A 245 -15.04 -13.65 1.15
N LYS A 246 -15.83 -13.05 2.09
CA LYS A 246 -16.62 -13.77 3.10
C LYS A 246 -18.08 -13.98 2.68
N ILE A 247 -18.53 -13.26 1.64
CA ILE A 247 -19.84 -13.40 0.99
C ILE A 247 -19.71 -13.17 -0.52
#